data_cae97e2c83006eef93c65bcbfec3c252
#
_entry.id   cae97e2c83006eef93c65bcbfec3c252
#
_cell.length_a   1.000
_cell.length_b   1.000
_cell.length_c   1.000
_cell.angle_alpha   90.00
_cell.angle_beta   90.00
_cell.angle_gamma   90.00
#
_symmetry.space_group_name_H-M   'P 1'
#
loop_
_entity.id
_entity.type
_entity.pdbx_description
1 polymer ?
#
loop_
_entity_poly.entity_id
_entity_poly.type
_entity_poly.pdbx_seq_one_letter_code
_entity_poly.pdbx_strand_id
1 'polypeptide(L)'
;MNSVKLIALDIDGTLYNKDGVITSYNKEMIRKAVENGITVIISTGRPYIGLPVDEMKELGIQYAITANGSAVYRVPEKELLLDESMDTDLSVRLLRKLYTQSLHIDAFINGDGYTQFSTSELTNLLDIPDSLKKYIQTTRKTITDLAAYIEEHKLCVSKLTLNFAPDADGSYTTREKTKEILDTFPEVTYVSGGFHNLEVTRCGIAKSKGLKFLCDYLHISMEDTMAVGDSENDLDIVKAAGIGVAMGNAQQLLKDSADFISLSNEEDGLSLIHI
;
A
#
# COMPACT_ATOMS: atom_id res chain seq x y z
N MET A 1 -11.14 11.28 -26.46
CA MET A 1 -10.62 10.84 -25.16
C MET A 1 -9.83 12.00 -24.60
N ASN A 2 -10.04 12.34 -23.33
CA ASN A 2 -9.17 13.32 -22.66
C ASN A 2 -7.75 12.73 -22.64
N SER A 3 -6.73 13.56 -22.78
CA SER A 3 -5.34 13.07 -22.70
C SER A 3 -5.02 12.77 -21.23
N VAL A 4 -4.48 11.58 -20.94
CA VAL A 4 -4.01 11.24 -19.60
C VAL A 4 -2.88 12.18 -19.20
N LYS A 5 -2.98 12.78 -18.01
CA LYS A 5 -1.99 13.71 -17.46
C LYS A 5 -1.28 13.15 -16.21
N LEU A 6 -1.92 12.17 -15.55
CA LEU A 6 -1.35 11.50 -14.38
C LEU A 6 -1.61 10.00 -14.45
N ILE A 7 -0.57 9.20 -14.16
CA ILE A 7 -0.66 7.74 -14.04
C ILE A 7 -0.25 7.33 -12.64
N ALA A 8 -1.13 6.62 -11.93
CA ALA A 8 -0.87 6.03 -10.63
C ALA A 8 -0.60 4.52 -10.80
N LEU A 9 0.58 4.06 -10.37
CA LEU A 9 1.02 2.68 -10.47
C LEU A 9 1.14 2.05 -9.08
N ASP A 10 0.50 0.90 -8.87
CA ASP A 10 0.84 0.07 -7.73
C ASP A 10 2.23 -0.57 -7.91
N ILE A 11 2.82 -1.08 -6.83
CA ILE A 11 4.16 -1.71 -6.84
C ILE A 11 4.05 -3.23 -6.97
N ASP A 12 3.46 -3.87 -5.97
CA ASP A 12 3.50 -5.32 -5.78
C ASP A 12 2.48 -6.02 -6.66
N GLY A 13 2.94 -6.82 -7.64
CA GLY A 13 2.06 -7.46 -8.62
C GLY A 13 1.68 -6.57 -9.80
N THR A 14 2.11 -5.30 -9.81
CA THR A 14 1.87 -4.34 -10.90
C THR A 14 3.18 -3.84 -11.51
N LEU A 15 3.94 -2.99 -10.81
CA LEU A 15 5.20 -2.44 -11.29
C LEU A 15 6.34 -3.46 -11.20
N TYR A 16 6.37 -4.24 -10.11
CA TYR A 16 7.33 -5.29 -9.88
C TYR A 16 6.87 -6.63 -10.46
N ASN A 17 7.80 -7.34 -11.11
CA ASN A 17 7.64 -8.75 -11.43
C ASN A 17 7.85 -9.63 -10.17
N LYS A 18 7.73 -10.96 -10.31
CA LYS A 18 7.94 -11.93 -9.20
C LYS A 18 9.33 -11.87 -8.57
N ASP A 19 10.33 -11.35 -9.28
CA ASP A 19 11.70 -11.20 -8.80
C ASP A 19 11.91 -9.87 -8.04
N GLY A 20 10.85 -9.05 -7.90
CA GLY A 20 10.89 -7.74 -7.25
C GLY A 20 11.64 -6.69 -8.06
N VAL A 21 11.61 -6.78 -9.38
CA VAL A 21 12.36 -5.92 -10.31
C VAL A 21 11.41 -5.23 -11.28
N ILE A 22 11.68 -3.96 -11.57
CA ILE A 22 11.06 -3.24 -12.70
C ILE A 22 11.84 -3.63 -13.98
N THR A 23 11.16 -4.22 -14.95
CA THR A 23 11.80 -4.64 -16.20
C THR A 23 12.35 -3.45 -16.98
N SER A 24 13.36 -3.68 -17.81
CA SER A 24 13.95 -2.62 -18.65
C SER A 24 12.92 -1.99 -19.58
N TYR A 25 11.96 -2.77 -20.05
CA TYR A 25 10.92 -2.30 -20.95
C TYR A 25 9.90 -1.43 -20.22
N ASN A 26 9.43 -1.82 -19.04
CA ASN A 26 8.57 -1.00 -18.20
C ASN A 26 9.28 0.32 -17.81
N LYS A 27 10.57 0.27 -17.44
CA LYS A 27 11.37 1.49 -17.17
C LYS A 27 11.40 2.43 -18.37
N GLU A 28 11.58 1.90 -19.59
CA GLU A 28 11.58 2.71 -20.82
C GLU A 28 10.23 3.38 -21.04
N MET A 29 9.12 2.65 -20.86
CA MET A 29 7.79 3.21 -21.05
C MET A 29 7.44 4.29 -20.04
N ILE A 30 7.82 4.10 -18.76
CA ILE A 30 7.65 5.12 -17.72
C ILE A 30 8.45 6.39 -18.07
N ARG A 31 9.71 6.26 -18.52
CA ARG A 31 10.50 7.42 -18.94
C ARG A 31 9.83 8.16 -20.10
N LYS A 32 9.34 7.44 -21.11
CA LYS A 32 8.62 8.04 -22.24
C LYS A 32 7.37 8.80 -21.77
N ALA A 33 6.60 8.25 -20.84
CA ALA A 33 5.44 8.94 -20.26
C ALA A 33 5.86 10.25 -19.59
N VAL A 34 6.89 10.22 -18.75
CA VAL A 34 7.42 11.41 -18.06
C VAL A 34 7.98 12.44 -19.07
N GLU A 35 8.72 12.01 -20.08
CA GLU A 35 9.26 12.88 -21.15
C GLU A 35 8.14 13.55 -21.98
N ASN A 36 6.98 12.90 -22.11
CA ASN A 36 5.80 13.48 -22.74
C ASN A 36 4.95 14.36 -21.81
N GLY A 37 5.45 14.68 -20.61
CA GLY A 37 4.80 15.58 -19.66
C GLY A 37 3.72 14.93 -18.81
N ILE A 38 3.65 13.58 -18.76
CA ILE A 38 2.71 12.87 -17.92
C ILE A 38 3.33 12.70 -16.52
N THR A 39 2.60 13.06 -15.50
CA THR A 39 3.00 12.82 -14.11
C THR A 39 2.78 11.35 -13.77
N VAL A 40 3.87 10.59 -13.58
CA VAL A 40 3.78 9.21 -13.09
C VAL A 40 4.02 9.22 -11.58
N ILE A 41 3.16 8.53 -10.84
CA ILE A 41 3.24 8.41 -9.37
C ILE A 41 3.16 6.94 -8.95
N ILE A 42 3.68 6.65 -7.76
CA ILE A 42 3.45 5.37 -7.09
C ILE A 42 2.22 5.46 -6.18
N SER A 43 1.42 4.39 -6.13
CA SER A 43 0.27 4.25 -5.21
C SER A 43 0.29 2.88 -4.56
N THR A 44 0.74 2.80 -3.30
CA THR A 44 1.05 1.51 -2.66
C THR A 44 0.56 1.40 -1.23
N GLY A 45 0.37 0.16 -0.77
CA GLY A 45 0.19 -0.15 0.65
C GLY A 45 1.48 -0.07 1.48
N ARG A 46 2.66 0.03 0.84
CA ARG A 46 3.94 0.15 1.55
C ARG A 46 4.07 1.49 2.28
N PRO A 47 4.83 1.53 3.42
CA PRO A 47 5.28 2.79 4.00
C PRO A 47 6.37 3.43 3.13
N TYR A 48 6.75 4.69 3.42
CA TYR A 48 7.82 5.39 2.70
C TYR A 48 9.13 4.59 2.64
N ILE A 49 9.54 3.97 3.75
CA ILE A 49 10.77 3.16 3.83
C ILE A 49 10.77 1.96 2.85
N GLY A 50 9.60 1.55 2.38
CA GLY A 50 9.42 0.46 1.41
C GLY A 50 9.35 0.92 -0.05
N LEU A 51 9.51 2.21 -0.32
CA LEU A 51 9.52 2.74 -1.68
C LEU A 51 10.86 2.49 -2.37
N PRO A 52 10.88 2.21 -3.68
CA PRO A 52 12.08 2.13 -4.50
C PRO A 52 12.57 3.55 -4.87
N VAL A 53 13.02 4.32 -3.88
CA VAL A 53 13.31 5.76 -4.04
C VAL A 53 14.36 6.02 -5.12
N ASP A 54 15.39 5.17 -5.23
CA ASP A 54 16.45 5.34 -6.24
C ASP A 54 15.92 5.10 -7.65
N GLU A 55 15.11 4.05 -7.86
CA GLU A 55 14.45 3.79 -9.15
C GLU A 55 13.43 4.88 -9.48
N MET A 56 12.65 5.33 -8.50
CA MET A 56 11.71 6.43 -8.70
C MET A 56 12.42 7.69 -9.20
N LYS A 57 13.55 8.04 -8.58
CA LYS A 57 14.38 9.18 -8.99
C LYS A 57 14.94 9.01 -10.40
N GLU A 58 15.45 7.81 -10.72
CA GLU A 58 15.97 7.47 -12.07
C GLU A 58 14.88 7.60 -13.14
N LEU A 59 13.63 7.28 -12.80
CA LEU A 59 12.48 7.30 -13.71
C LEU A 59 11.74 8.65 -13.75
N GLY A 60 12.16 9.63 -12.94
CA GLY A 60 11.50 10.94 -12.86
C GLY A 60 10.17 10.93 -12.07
N ILE A 61 9.92 9.90 -11.27
CA ILE A 61 8.74 9.77 -10.42
C ILE A 61 8.94 10.59 -9.15
N GLN A 62 8.11 11.62 -8.93
CA GLN A 62 8.30 12.58 -7.85
C GLN A 62 7.34 12.40 -6.67
N TYR A 63 6.23 11.70 -6.84
CA TYR A 63 5.20 11.58 -5.81
C TYR A 63 4.85 10.13 -5.52
N ALA A 64 4.47 9.86 -4.28
CA ALA A 64 3.96 8.57 -3.87
C ALA A 64 2.79 8.71 -2.90
N ILE A 65 1.74 7.95 -3.17
CA ILE A 65 0.66 7.62 -2.23
C ILE A 65 1.12 6.36 -1.49
N THR A 66 1.21 6.41 -0.17
CA THR A 66 1.69 5.32 0.68
C THR A 66 0.65 4.92 1.72
N ALA A 67 0.87 3.77 2.36
CA ALA A 67 0.00 3.27 3.43
C ALA A 67 -1.49 3.29 3.03
N ASN A 68 -1.81 2.84 1.80
CA ASN A 68 -3.17 2.80 1.23
C ASN A 68 -3.88 4.17 1.17
N GLY A 69 -3.13 5.27 1.01
CA GLY A 69 -3.69 6.61 0.91
C GLY A 69 -3.65 7.42 2.21
N SER A 70 -3.16 6.83 3.31
CA SER A 70 -3.02 7.54 4.59
C SER A 70 -1.94 8.62 4.54
N ALA A 71 -0.95 8.50 3.65
CA ALA A 71 0.10 9.49 3.51
C ALA A 71 0.48 9.69 2.04
N VAL A 72 0.78 10.94 1.68
CA VAL A 72 1.29 11.32 0.36
C VAL A 72 2.61 12.05 0.54
N TYR A 73 3.61 11.66 -0.23
CA TYR A 73 4.95 12.23 -0.18
C TYR A 73 5.39 12.82 -1.52
N ARG A 74 6.17 13.91 -1.47
CA ARG A 74 7.15 14.23 -2.51
C ARG A 74 8.40 13.42 -2.18
N VAL A 75 8.79 12.54 -3.11
CA VAL A 75 9.63 11.39 -2.76
C VAL A 75 11.10 11.72 -2.54
N PRO A 76 11.81 12.46 -3.41
CA PRO A 76 13.23 12.62 -3.20
C PRO A 76 13.58 13.29 -1.86
N GLU A 77 12.73 14.21 -1.41
CA GLU A 77 12.91 15.01 -0.20
C GLU A 77 12.29 14.38 1.05
N LYS A 78 11.54 13.28 0.93
CA LYS A 78 10.69 12.71 1.99
C LYS A 78 9.75 13.77 2.58
N GLU A 79 9.27 14.70 1.75
CA GLU A 79 8.33 15.73 2.18
C GLU A 79 6.92 15.17 2.28
N LEU A 80 6.36 15.19 3.46
CA LEU A 80 4.99 14.76 3.72
C LEU A 80 4.00 15.84 3.28
N LEU A 81 3.20 15.57 2.26
CA LEU A 81 2.20 16.49 1.70
C LEU A 81 0.81 16.27 2.28
N LEU A 82 0.46 15.03 2.61
CA LEU A 82 -0.81 14.64 3.25
C LEU A 82 -0.53 13.64 4.35
N ASP A 83 -1.11 13.85 5.53
CA ASP A 83 -1.15 12.91 6.65
C ASP A 83 -2.59 12.72 7.13
N GLU A 84 -3.12 11.53 6.90
CA GLU A 84 -4.47 11.09 7.32
C GLU A 84 -4.37 9.90 8.30
N SER A 85 -3.32 9.88 9.11
CA SER A 85 -3.06 8.84 10.09
C SER A 85 -4.14 8.73 11.15
N MET A 86 -4.24 7.57 11.77
CA MET A 86 -4.96 7.37 13.05
C MET A 86 -4.22 8.14 14.13
N ASP A 87 -4.96 8.88 14.96
CA ASP A 87 -4.36 9.61 16.08
C ASP A 87 -3.80 8.66 17.16
N THR A 88 -3.09 9.23 18.11
CA THR A 88 -2.44 8.48 19.19
C THR A 88 -3.44 7.67 20.02
N ASP A 89 -4.58 8.25 20.41
CA ASP A 89 -5.57 7.59 21.26
C ASP A 89 -6.19 6.37 20.56
N LEU A 90 -6.66 6.55 19.33
CA LEU A 90 -7.21 5.46 18.51
C LEU A 90 -6.17 4.35 18.30
N SER A 91 -4.94 4.72 17.95
CA SER A 91 -3.86 3.78 17.69
C SER A 91 -3.53 2.93 18.93
N VAL A 92 -3.46 3.55 20.09
CA VAL A 92 -3.17 2.87 21.37
C VAL A 92 -4.32 1.94 21.78
N ARG A 93 -5.58 2.42 21.72
CA ARG A 93 -6.77 1.61 22.04
C ARG A 93 -6.84 0.38 21.14
N LEU A 94 -6.62 0.57 19.85
CA LEU A 94 -6.67 -0.49 18.85
C LEU A 94 -5.53 -1.51 19.08
N LEU A 95 -4.29 -1.08 19.22
CA LEU A 95 -3.14 -1.96 19.47
C LEU A 95 -3.30 -2.78 20.75
N ARG A 96 -3.69 -2.17 21.87
CA ARG A 96 -3.93 -2.87 23.12
C ARG A 96 -4.99 -3.95 22.98
N LYS A 97 -6.04 -3.71 22.16
CA LYS A 97 -7.07 -4.70 21.88
C LYS A 97 -6.57 -5.81 20.96
N LEU A 98 -5.82 -5.47 19.91
CA LEU A 98 -5.27 -6.44 18.96
C LEU A 98 -4.23 -7.36 19.61
N TYR A 99 -3.40 -6.87 20.53
CA TYR A 99 -2.41 -7.68 21.26
C TYR A 99 -3.03 -8.70 22.24
N THR A 100 -4.34 -8.75 22.39
CA THR A 100 -5.01 -9.89 23.03
C THR A 100 -5.05 -11.14 22.13
N GLN A 101 -4.70 -11.00 20.85
CA GLN A 101 -4.62 -12.08 19.89
C GLN A 101 -3.15 -12.40 19.58
N SER A 102 -2.89 -13.65 19.15
CA SER A 102 -1.56 -14.09 18.71
C SER A 102 -1.38 -13.78 17.23
N LEU A 103 -0.90 -12.55 16.92
CA LEU A 103 -0.62 -12.12 15.56
C LEU A 103 0.59 -11.20 15.51
N HIS A 104 1.22 -11.12 14.33
CA HIS A 104 2.27 -10.15 14.07
C HIS A 104 1.66 -8.84 13.57
N ILE A 105 2.06 -7.71 14.16
CA ILE A 105 1.59 -6.38 13.79
C ILE A 105 2.77 -5.51 13.37
N ASP A 106 2.68 -4.96 12.15
CA ASP A 106 3.48 -3.81 11.73
C ASP A 106 2.67 -2.53 11.89
N ALA A 107 3.23 -1.51 12.54
CA ALA A 107 2.69 -0.16 12.56
C ALA A 107 3.57 0.77 11.72
N PHE A 108 2.94 1.56 10.84
CA PHE A 108 3.66 2.53 10.03
C PHE A 108 3.50 3.93 10.59
N ILE A 109 4.64 4.54 10.95
CA ILE A 109 4.71 5.82 11.67
C ILE A 109 5.74 6.70 10.97
N ASN A 110 5.35 7.87 10.50
CA ASN A 110 6.22 8.82 9.82
C ASN A 110 6.98 8.22 8.61
N GLY A 111 6.35 7.27 7.93
CA GLY A 111 6.93 6.56 6.80
C GLY A 111 7.86 5.40 7.14
N ASP A 112 8.12 5.13 8.41
CA ASP A 112 8.92 3.99 8.91
C ASP A 112 8.01 2.85 9.39
N GLY A 113 8.57 1.63 9.46
CA GLY A 113 7.87 0.45 9.99
C GLY A 113 8.33 0.11 11.41
N TYR A 114 7.38 -0.24 12.27
CA TYR A 114 7.62 -0.64 13.65
C TYR A 114 6.89 -1.94 13.97
N THR A 115 7.47 -2.79 14.80
CA THR A 115 6.83 -4.00 15.32
C THR A 115 7.13 -4.19 16.81
N GLN A 116 6.27 -4.92 17.52
CA GLN A 116 6.51 -5.22 18.93
C GLN A 116 7.44 -6.43 19.08
N PHE A 117 8.40 -6.34 20.01
CA PHE A 117 9.41 -7.38 20.22
C PHE A 117 8.80 -8.77 20.47
N SER A 118 7.78 -8.87 21.32
CA SER A 118 7.14 -10.14 21.66
C SER A 118 6.45 -10.85 20.51
N THR A 119 6.12 -10.14 19.43
CA THR A 119 5.43 -10.69 18.25
C THR A 119 6.33 -10.76 17.01
N SER A 120 7.56 -10.23 17.06
CA SER A 120 8.47 -10.19 15.91
C SER A 120 8.85 -11.58 15.38
N GLU A 121 9.00 -12.57 16.27
CA GLU A 121 9.31 -13.95 15.88
C GLU A 121 8.16 -14.66 15.16
N LEU A 122 6.92 -14.19 15.34
CA LEU A 122 5.76 -14.75 14.61
C LEU A 122 5.90 -14.60 13.11
N THR A 123 6.73 -13.66 12.62
CA THR A 123 7.06 -13.52 11.19
C THR A 123 7.57 -14.84 10.58
N ASN A 124 8.29 -15.65 11.35
CA ASN A 124 8.81 -16.94 10.88
C ASN A 124 7.69 -17.97 10.61
N LEU A 125 6.54 -17.83 11.26
CA LEU A 125 5.39 -18.73 11.15
C LEU A 125 4.41 -18.33 10.03
N LEU A 126 4.60 -17.15 9.43
CA LEU A 126 3.72 -16.64 8.36
C LEU A 126 3.89 -17.47 7.09
N ASP A 127 2.78 -17.74 6.42
CA ASP A 127 2.76 -18.36 5.08
C ASP A 127 2.94 -17.29 4.00
N ILE A 128 4.15 -16.76 3.90
CA ILE A 128 4.56 -15.72 2.95
C ILE A 128 5.96 -16.07 2.38
N PRO A 129 6.32 -15.54 1.21
CA PRO A 129 7.65 -15.73 0.63
C PRO A 129 8.79 -15.31 1.57
N ASP A 130 9.90 -16.03 1.54
CA ASP A 130 11.07 -15.73 2.38
C ASP A 130 11.65 -14.34 2.12
N SER A 131 11.57 -13.86 0.89
CA SER A 131 11.95 -12.49 0.53
C SER A 131 11.13 -11.45 1.30
N LEU A 132 9.81 -11.68 1.45
CA LEU A 132 8.93 -10.80 2.20
C LEU A 132 9.17 -10.91 3.71
N LYS A 133 9.42 -12.13 4.25
CA LYS A 133 9.85 -12.29 5.66
C LYS A 133 11.11 -11.48 5.94
N LYS A 134 12.12 -11.62 5.08
CA LYS A 134 13.38 -10.88 5.20
C LYS A 134 13.16 -9.37 5.12
N TYR A 135 12.32 -8.89 4.20
CA TYR A 135 11.97 -7.48 4.09
C TYR A 135 11.35 -6.96 5.39
N ILE A 136 10.34 -7.66 5.96
CA ILE A 136 9.74 -7.30 7.25
C ILE A 136 10.81 -7.23 8.34
N GLN A 137 11.60 -8.28 8.52
CA GLN A 137 12.61 -8.39 9.57
C GLN A 137 13.72 -7.32 9.48
N THR A 138 14.06 -6.87 8.26
CA THR A 138 15.16 -5.90 8.05
C THR A 138 14.70 -4.46 8.05
N THR A 139 13.42 -4.18 7.82
CA THR A 139 12.91 -2.81 7.69
C THR A 139 12.08 -2.36 8.89
N ARG A 140 11.73 -3.26 9.82
CA ARG A 140 10.94 -2.89 11.02
C ARG A 140 11.85 -2.59 12.20
N LYS A 141 11.59 -1.46 12.86
CA LYS A 141 12.17 -1.10 14.15
C LYS A 141 11.40 -1.86 15.24
N THR A 142 12.11 -2.64 16.05
CA THR A 142 11.49 -3.45 17.10
C THR A 142 11.40 -2.66 18.41
N ILE A 143 10.19 -2.55 18.96
CA ILE A 143 9.87 -1.83 20.19
C ILE A 143 9.34 -2.82 21.24
N THR A 144 9.72 -2.65 22.50
CA THR A 144 9.32 -3.56 23.60
C THR A 144 7.81 -3.55 23.83
N ASP A 145 7.22 -2.35 23.94
CA ASP A 145 5.78 -2.10 24.03
C ASP A 145 5.42 -0.99 23.04
N LEU A 146 4.88 -1.39 21.91
CA LEU A 146 4.61 -0.45 20.82
C LEU A 146 3.47 0.52 21.16
N ALA A 147 2.45 0.06 21.90
CA ALA A 147 1.35 0.92 22.30
C ALA A 147 1.82 2.01 23.30
N ALA A 148 2.64 1.62 24.30
CA ALA A 148 3.22 2.57 25.24
C ALA A 148 4.17 3.56 24.54
N TYR A 149 4.98 3.09 23.59
CA TYR A 149 5.87 3.94 22.80
C TYR A 149 5.10 5.01 22.01
N ILE A 150 4.00 4.61 21.36
CA ILE A 150 3.14 5.53 20.60
C ILE A 150 2.50 6.56 21.53
N GLU A 151 2.01 6.13 22.71
CA GLU A 151 1.38 7.00 23.71
C GLU A 151 2.37 8.02 24.27
N GLU A 152 3.56 7.58 24.69
CA GLU A 152 4.62 8.43 25.26
C GLU A 152 5.10 9.51 24.28
N HIS A 153 5.29 9.12 23.00
CA HIS A 153 5.80 10.03 21.98
C HIS A 153 4.72 10.76 21.20
N LYS A 154 3.43 10.56 21.52
CA LYS A 154 2.26 11.16 20.87
C LYS A 154 2.27 10.97 19.34
N LEU A 155 2.56 9.73 18.92
CA LEU A 155 2.70 9.41 17.50
C LEU A 155 1.35 9.05 16.88
N CYS A 156 1.19 9.37 15.59
CA CYS A 156 0.09 8.93 14.76
C CYS A 156 0.53 7.72 13.92
N VAL A 157 -0.42 6.81 13.62
CA VAL A 157 -0.16 5.58 12.86
C VAL A 157 -0.89 5.66 11.53
N SER A 158 -0.14 5.69 10.43
CA SER A 158 -0.72 5.78 9.09
C SER A 158 -1.42 4.48 8.65
N LYS A 159 -0.88 3.32 9.05
CA LYS A 159 -1.46 2.00 8.76
C LYS A 159 -0.96 0.96 9.77
N LEU A 160 -1.81 -0.01 10.11
CA LEU A 160 -1.38 -1.27 10.69
C LEU A 160 -1.46 -2.37 9.62
N THR A 161 -0.47 -3.24 9.56
CA THR A 161 -0.57 -4.51 8.82
C THR A 161 -0.59 -5.64 9.83
N LEU A 162 -1.68 -6.40 9.82
CA LEU A 162 -1.94 -7.51 10.71
C LEU A 162 -1.66 -8.81 9.94
N ASN A 163 -0.64 -9.55 10.35
CA ASN A 163 -0.21 -10.77 9.68
C ASN A 163 -0.54 -11.98 10.55
N PHE A 164 -1.09 -13.02 9.94
CA PHE A 164 -1.61 -14.20 10.62
C PHE A 164 -0.86 -15.45 10.19
N ALA A 165 -0.45 -16.26 11.16
CA ALA A 165 0.03 -17.61 10.88
C ALA A 165 -1.18 -18.54 10.67
N PRO A 166 -1.07 -19.54 9.77
CA PRO A 166 -2.10 -20.56 9.62
C PRO A 166 -2.20 -21.43 10.90
N ASP A 167 -3.40 -21.85 11.21
CA ASP A 167 -3.66 -22.88 12.22
C ASP A 167 -3.16 -24.25 11.71
N ALA A 168 -3.11 -25.26 12.59
CA ALA A 168 -2.62 -26.60 12.25
C ALA A 168 -3.43 -27.31 11.14
N ASP A 169 -4.68 -26.91 10.95
CA ASP A 169 -5.59 -27.42 9.88
C ASP A 169 -5.54 -26.53 8.62
N GLY A 170 -4.68 -25.50 8.57
CA GLY A 170 -4.58 -24.55 7.47
C GLY A 170 -5.62 -23.44 7.49
N SER A 171 -6.48 -23.37 8.50
CA SER A 171 -7.42 -22.26 8.69
C SER A 171 -6.73 -21.01 9.27
N TYR A 172 -7.47 -19.90 9.35
CA TYR A 172 -6.98 -18.61 9.89
C TYR A 172 -7.96 -18.09 10.96
N THR A 173 -8.19 -18.88 12.02
CA THR A 173 -9.18 -18.56 13.06
C THR A 173 -8.86 -17.24 13.77
N THR A 174 -7.57 -16.95 14.01
CA THR A 174 -7.12 -15.69 14.61
C THR A 174 -7.50 -14.50 13.73
N ARG A 175 -7.43 -14.63 12.41
CA ARG A 175 -7.83 -13.58 11.46
C ARG A 175 -9.31 -13.25 11.58
N GLU A 176 -10.16 -14.25 11.64
CA GLU A 176 -11.62 -14.03 11.75
C GLU A 176 -11.99 -13.39 13.11
N LYS A 177 -11.41 -13.85 14.22
CA LYS A 177 -11.57 -13.18 15.51
C LYS A 177 -11.05 -11.74 15.52
N THR A 178 -10.00 -11.47 14.77
CA THR A 178 -9.45 -10.11 14.64
C THR A 178 -10.40 -9.19 13.87
N LYS A 179 -11.09 -9.69 12.84
CA LYS A 179 -12.15 -8.92 12.16
C LYS A 179 -13.27 -8.53 13.11
N GLU A 180 -13.74 -9.46 13.97
CA GLU A 180 -14.74 -9.18 14.99
C GLU A 180 -14.29 -8.05 15.95
N ILE A 181 -13.00 -8.01 16.28
CA ILE A 181 -12.42 -6.91 17.06
C ILE A 181 -12.44 -5.60 16.26
N LEU A 182 -11.98 -5.62 14.99
CA LEU A 182 -11.94 -4.43 14.15
C LEU A 182 -13.34 -3.84 13.92
N ASP A 183 -14.36 -4.67 13.77
CA ASP A 183 -15.76 -4.26 13.61
C ASP A 183 -16.32 -3.51 14.83
N THR A 184 -15.65 -3.59 16.00
CA THR A 184 -15.99 -2.77 17.18
C THR A 184 -15.40 -1.36 17.14
N PHE A 185 -14.55 -1.04 16.14
CA PHE A 185 -13.90 0.27 15.96
C PHE A 185 -14.43 0.97 14.70
N PRO A 186 -15.51 1.74 14.78
CA PRO A 186 -16.06 2.42 13.60
C PRO A 186 -15.14 3.49 13.00
N GLU A 187 -14.08 3.87 13.74
CA GLU A 187 -13.08 4.84 13.31
C GLU A 187 -12.04 4.27 12.33
N VAL A 188 -12.03 2.94 12.11
CA VAL A 188 -11.11 2.30 11.18
C VAL A 188 -11.83 1.57 10.05
N THR A 189 -11.10 1.31 8.98
CA THR A 189 -11.47 0.38 7.92
C THR A 189 -10.31 -0.57 7.66
N TYR A 190 -10.60 -1.73 7.05
CA TYR A 190 -9.57 -2.70 6.71
C TYR A 190 -9.85 -3.38 5.37
N VAL A 191 -8.77 -3.72 4.67
CA VAL A 191 -8.77 -4.49 3.41
C VAL A 191 -7.72 -5.59 3.49
N SER A 192 -7.77 -6.56 2.57
CA SER A 192 -6.69 -7.53 2.42
C SER A 192 -5.69 -7.05 1.37
N GLY A 193 -4.41 -6.96 1.75
CA GLY A 193 -3.30 -6.64 0.84
C GLY A 193 -2.60 -7.88 0.26
N GLY A 194 -3.11 -9.09 0.55
CA GLY A 194 -2.54 -10.37 0.11
C GLY A 194 -2.08 -11.24 1.29
N PHE A 195 -1.75 -12.51 1.00
CA PHE A 195 -1.22 -13.48 2.00
C PHE A 195 -2.05 -13.54 3.30
N HIS A 196 -3.37 -13.46 3.21
CA HIS A 196 -4.30 -13.49 4.35
C HIS A 196 -4.13 -12.36 5.38
N ASN A 197 -3.33 -11.33 5.12
CA ASN A 197 -3.18 -10.18 6.01
C ASN A 197 -4.46 -9.31 6.08
N LEU A 198 -4.49 -8.39 7.04
CA LEU A 198 -5.43 -7.27 7.08
C LEU A 198 -4.63 -5.97 7.21
N GLU A 199 -4.94 -5.02 6.36
CA GLU A 199 -4.36 -3.69 6.35
C GLU A 199 -5.39 -2.70 6.88
N VAL A 200 -5.11 -2.10 8.04
CA VAL A 200 -6.03 -1.26 8.78
C VAL A 200 -5.60 0.20 8.68
N THR A 201 -6.50 1.05 8.26
CA THR A 201 -6.33 2.51 8.18
C THR A 201 -7.47 3.22 8.89
N ARG A 202 -7.35 4.54 9.07
CA ARG A 202 -8.48 5.34 9.52
C ARG A 202 -9.65 5.21 8.56
N CYS A 203 -10.87 5.19 9.07
CA CYS A 203 -12.09 5.11 8.26
C CYS A 203 -12.13 6.22 7.21
N GLY A 204 -12.54 5.89 6.00
CA GLY A 204 -12.61 6.79 4.85
C GLY A 204 -11.26 7.04 4.15
N ILE A 205 -10.21 6.29 4.53
CA ILE A 205 -8.92 6.32 3.84
C ILE A 205 -8.85 5.19 2.83
N ALA A 206 -8.41 5.54 1.60
CA ALA A 206 -8.21 4.65 0.49
C ALA A 206 -7.22 5.28 -0.50
N LYS A 207 -6.64 4.50 -1.40
CA LYS A 207 -5.66 4.99 -2.40
C LYS A 207 -6.26 6.12 -3.26
N SER A 208 -7.56 6.06 -3.58
CA SER A 208 -8.28 7.10 -4.32
C SER A 208 -8.29 8.46 -3.64
N LYS A 209 -8.31 8.49 -2.29
CA LYS A 209 -8.24 9.75 -1.53
C LYS A 209 -6.88 10.43 -1.71
N GLY A 210 -5.80 9.63 -1.69
CA GLY A 210 -4.45 10.13 -1.99
C GLY A 210 -4.33 10.64 -3.44
N LEU A 211 -4.92 9.92 -4.40
CA LEU A 211 -4.97 10.35 -5.81
C LEU A 211 -5.73 11.67 -5.95
N LYS A 212 -6.90 11.78 -5.34
CA LYS A 212 -7.69 13.02 -5.37
C LYS A 212 -6.91 14.20 -4.79
N PHE A 213 -6.23 14.00 -3.64
CA PHE A 213 -5.38 15.03 -3.04
C PHE A 213 -4.28 15.48 -4.02
N LEU A 214 -3.56 14.54 -4.68
CA LEU A 214 -2.52 14.88 -5.65
C LEU A 214 -3.09 15.58 -6.89
N CYS A 215 -4.25 15.17 -7.36
CA CYS A 215 -4.95 15.84 -8.46
C CYS A 215 -5.25 17.30 -8.12
N ASP A 216 -5.81 17.56 -6.94
CA ASP A 216 -6.09 18.91 -6.45
C ASP A 216 -4.77 19.72 -6.30
N TYR A 217 -3.72 19.11 -5.74
CA TYR A 217 -2.40 19.72 -5.52
C TYR A 217 -1.69 20.07 -6.84
N LEU A 218 -1.78 19.21 -7.86
CA LEU A 218 -1.15 19.37 -9.17
C LEU A 218 -2.05 20.08 -10.21
N HIS A 219 -3.28 20.45 -9.82
CA HIS A 219 -4.29 21.03 -10.71
C HIS A 219 -4.63 20.15 -11.94
N ILE A 220 -4.71 18.83 -11.70
CA ILE A 220 -5.09 17.82 -12.68
C ILE A 220 -6.51 17.34 -12.39
N SER A 221 -7.37 17.18 -13.39
CA SER A 221 -8.71 16.59 -13.20
C SER A 221 -8.58 15.08 -12.94
N MET A 222 -9.42 14.53 -12.05
CA MET A 222 -9.54 13.07 -11.88
C MET A 222 -9.87 12.35 -13.20
N GLU A 223 -10.60 12.98 -14.09
CA GLU A 223 -10.93 12.44 -15.43
C GLU A 223 -9.72 12.31 -16.35
N ASP A 224 -8.63 13.04 -16.08
CA ASP A 224 -7.37 13.00 -16.82
C ASP A 224 -6.35 12.05 -16.15
N THR A 225 -6.80 11.15 -15.25
CA THR A 225 -5.93 10.19 -14.55
C THR A 225 -6.11 8.78 -15.06
N MET A 226 -5.06 7.97 -14.92
CA MET A 226 -5.08 6.53 -15.09
C MET A 226 -4.58 5.89 -13.79
N ALA A 227 -5.23 4.82 -13.32
CA ALA A 227 -4.76 4.03 -12.19
C ALA A 227 -4.62 2.57 -12.61
N VAL A 228 -3.50 1.95 -12.21
CA VAL A 228 -3.16 0.56 -12.55
C VAL A 228 -2.86 -0.22 -11.27
N GLY A 229 -3.48 -1.38 -11.12
CA GLY A 229 -3.32 -2.22 -9.94
C GLY A 229 -3.69 -3.69 -10.18
N ASP A 230 -3.55 -4.51 -9.14
CA ASP A 230 -3.79 -5.97 -9.23
C ASP A 230 -4.60 -6.55 -8.08
N SER A 231 -4.73 -5.85 -6.95
CA SER A 231 -5.31 -6.42 -5.73
C SER A 231 -6.48 -5.59 -5.15
N GLU A 232 -7.09 -6.09 -4.08
CA GLU A 232 -8.29 -5.50 -3.47
C GLU A 232 -8.08 -4.04 -3.02
N ASN A 233 -6.89 -3.70 -2.54
CA ASN A 233 -6.57 -2.34 -2.10
C ASN A 233 -6.42 -1.34 -3.25
N ASP A 234 -6.47 -1.81 -4.53
CA ASP A 234 -6.49 -0.96 -5.73
C ASP A 234 -7.90 -0.69 -6.23
N LEU A 235 -8.90 -1.40 -5.70
CA LEU A 235 -10.26 -1.37 -6.25
C LEU A 235 -10.84 0.05 -6.27
N ASP A 236 -10.62 0.82 -5.22
CA ASP A 236 -11.16 2.17 -5.09
C ASP A 236 -10.46 3.17 -6.00
N ILE A 237 -9.13 3.09 -6.17
CA ILE A 237 -8.38 4.00 -7.04
C ILE A 237 -8.63 3.70 -8.52
N VAL A 238 -8.73 2.41 -8.88
CA VAL A 238 -9.07 1.97 -10.24
C VAL A 238 -10.47 2.45 -10.64
N LYS A 239 -11.44 2.41 -9.72
CA LYS A 239 -12.80 2.93 -9.96
C LYS A 239 -12.89 4.45 -9.99
N ALA A 240 -12.02 5.15 -9.26
CA ALA A 240 -12.07 6.60 -9.12
C ALA A 240 -11.31 7.35 -10.21
N ALA A 241 -10.33 6.72 -10.85
CA ALA A 241 -9.56 7.30 -11.92
C ALA A 241 -10.41 7.51 -13.17
N GLY A 242 -9.99 8.41 -14.07
CA GLY A 242 -10.62 8.58 -15.37
C GLY A 242 -10.49 7.34 -16.28
N ILE A 243 -9.40 6.56 -16.07
CA ILE A 243 -9.18 5.26 -16.71
C ILE A 243 -8.66 4.30 -15.65
N GLY A 244 -9.43 3.25 -15.37
CA GLY A 244 -9.04 2.17 -14.47
C GLY A 244 -8.48 0.96 -15.24
N VAL A 245 -7.29 0.48 -14.85
CA VAL A 245 -6.65 -0.66 -15.51
C VAL A 245 -6.33 -1.75 -14.47
N ALA A 246 -6.78 -2.98 -14.74
CA ALA A 246 -6.38 -4.15 -13.99
C ALA A 246 -5.25 -4.89 -14.70
N MET A 247 -4.25 -5.35 -13.96
CA MET A 247 -3.20 -6.22 -14.49
C MET A 247 -3.77 -7.60 -14.87
N GLY A 248 -3.13 -8.30 -15.80
CA GLY A 248 -3.54 -9.65 -16.21
C GLY A 248 -3.51 -10.68 -15.06
N ASN A 249 -2.64 -10.50 -14.08
CA ASN A 249 -2.56 -11.29 -12.84
C ASN A 249 -3.51 -10.79 -11.74
N ALA A 250 -4.29 -9.72 -11.97
CA ALA A 250 -5.16 -9.15 -10.96
C ALA A 250 -6.27 -10.10 -10.49
N GLN A 251 -6.76 -9.85 -9.27
CA GLN A 251 -7.93 -10.53 -8.72
C GLN A 251 -9.17 -10.27 -9.60
N GLN A 252 -10.07 -11.25 -9.68
CA GLN A 252 -11.25 -11.16 -10.56
C GLN A 252 -12.12 -9.94 -10.24
N LEU A 253 -12.30 -9.61 -8.95
CA LEU A 253 -13.06 -8.44 -8.51
C LEU A 253 -12.51 -7.12 -9.11
N LEU A 254 -11.19 -6.99 -9.20
CA LEU A 254 -10.56 -5.82 -9.81
C LEU A 254 -10.75 -5.80 -11.33
N LYS A 255 -10.56 -6.97 -12.00
CA LYS A 255 -10.79 -7.11 -13.44
C LYS A 255 -12.21 -6.76 -13.85
N ASP A 256 -13.21 -7.16 -13.05
CA ASP A 256 -14.63 -6.87 -13.30
C ASP A 256 -14.97 -5.38 -13.09
N SER A 257 -14.08 -4.63 -12.44
CA SER A 257 -14.30 -3.23 -12.08
C SER A 257 -13.47 -2.24 -12.91
N ALA A 258 -12.49 -2.72 -13.67
CA ALA A 258 -11.60 -1.91 -14.48
C ALA A 258 -12.18 -1.65 -15.89
N ASP A 259 -11.79 -0.53 -16.48
CA ASP A 259 -12.13 -0.22 -17.89
C ASP A 259 -11.35 -1.10 -18.86
N PHE A 260 -10.10 -1.45 -18.50
CA PHE A 260 -9.22 -2.28 -19.31
C PHE A 260 -8.50 -3.33 -18.47
N ILE A 261 -8.19 -4.47 -19.10
CA ILE A 261 -7.33 -5.50 -18.54
C ILE A 261 -6.06 -5.55 -19.40
N SER A 262 -4.91 -5.36 -18.76
CA SER A 262 -3.60 -5.46 -19.40
C SER A 262 -3.06 -6.90 -19.35
N LEU A 263 -1.85 -7.13 -19.84
CA LEU A 263 -1.09 -8.36 -19.60
C LEU A 263 -0.64 -8.42 -18.12
N SER A 264 -0.08 -9.55 -17.73
CA SER A 264 0.47 -9.71 -16.36
C SER A 264 1.75 -8.88 -16.15
N ASN A 265 2.13 -8.69 -14.90
CA ASN A 265 3.41 -8.06 -14.52
C ASN A 265 4.65 -8.88 -14.97
N GLU A 266 4.48 -10.17 -15.29
CA GLU A 266 5.52 -11.03 -15.86
C GLU A 266 5.67 -10.87 -17.39
N GLU A 267 4.68 -10.26 -18.04
CA GLU A 267 4.60 -10.08 -19.49
C GLU A 267 4.73 -8.60 -19.90
N ASP A 268 5.34 -7.79 -19.04
CA ASP A 268 5.48 -6.33 -19.24
C ASP A 268 4.14 -5.60 -19.47
N GLY A 269 3.10 -6.03 -18.73
CA GLY A 269 1.73 -5.51 -18.91
C GLY A 269 1.62 -3.99 -18.81
N LEU A 270 2.48 -3.32 -18.02
CA LEU A 270 2.53 -1.85 -17.95
C LEU A 270 2.92 -1.19 -19.27
N SER A 271 3.69 -1.88 -20.10
CA SER A 271 4.13 -1.34 -21.39
C SER A 271 3.02 -1.19 -22.40
N LEU A 272 1.91 -1.91 -22.24
CA LEU A 272 0.74 -1.84 -23.09
C LEU A 272 -0.17 -0.64 -22.79
N ILE A 273 0.11 0.10 -21.74
CA ILE A 273 -0.56 1.36 -21.41
C ILE A 273 -0.03 2.42 -22.38
N HIS A 274 -0.33 2.26 -23.68
CA HIS A 274 0.02 3.24 -24.69
C HIS A 274 -0.91 4.44 -24.53
N ILE A 275 -0.29 5.53 -24.17
CA ILE A 275 -0.91 6.84 -24.01
C ILE A 275 -0.87 7.56 -25.35
#